data_34797b71f6330bf25c3be0d521b8716a
#
_entry.id   34797b71f6330bf25c3be0d521b8716a
#
_cell.length_a   1.000
_cell.length_b   1.000
_cell.length_c   1.000
_cell.angle_alpha   90.00
_cell.angle_beta   90.00
_cell.angle_gamma   90.00
#
_symmetry.space_group_name_H-M   'P 1'
#
loop_
_entity.id
_entity.type
_entity.pdbx_description
1 polymer ?
#
loop_
_entity_poly.entity_id
_entity_poly.type
_entity_poly.pdbx_seq_one_letter_code
_entity_poly.pdbx_strand_id
1 'polypeptide(L)'
;MSRTYLRGDMYYADLGRGIGSEQEGYRPVVIIQNNKGNKHSPTVIVAAISSRVGIKPKLPTHYFINAECGLERPSIVLMEQIRTLDKQRLTKYIGRLTKEHIQGMNHALAVSVDLIHTSLQSLNVCLCSSCAAEHDYEVTPLKSTPVMKARSSPAA
;
A
#
# COMPACT_ATOMS: atom_id res chain seq x y z
N MET A 1 3.63 -4.44 27.80
CA MET A 1 4.40 -4.98 26.66
C MET A 1 4.29 -4.03 25.47
N SER A 2 5.42 -3.59 24.92
CA SER A 2 5.43 -2.71 23.75
C SER A 2 4.94 -3.50 22.52
N ARG A 3 3.87 -3.03 21.86
CA ARG A 3 3.33 -3.65 20.65
C ARG A 3 4.28 -3.41 19.49
N THR A 4 4.72 -4.46 18.82
CA THR A 4 5.54 -4.35 17.61
C THR A 4 4.63 -4.20 16.40
N TYR A 5 4.85 -3.17 15.60
CA TYR A 5 4.12 -2.90 14.35
C TYR A 5 5.04 -3.19 13.18
N LEU A 6 4.57 -3.97 12.21
CA LEU A 6 5.36 -4.32 11.04
C LEU A 6 4.61 -3.97 9.75
N ARG A 7 5.38 -3.73 8.67
CA ARG A 7 4.81 -3.56 7.33
C ARG A 7 4.00 -4.79 6.94
N GLY A 8 2.80 -4.57 6.42
CA GLY A 8 1.85 -5.62 6.08
C GLY A 8 0.93 -6.03 7.22
N ASP A 9 1.13 -5.55 8.46
CA ASP A 9 0.17 -5.76 9.53
C ASP A 9 -1.12 -5.00 9.25
N MET A 10 -2.24 -5.66 9.50
CA MET A 10 -3.58 -5.08 9.36
C MET A 10 -4.21 -4.87 10.73
N TYR A 11 -4.84 -3.72 10.88
CA TYR A 11 -5.55 -3.32 12.10
C TYR A 11 -6.87 -2.67 11.76
N TYR A 12 -7.82 -2.73 12.68
CA TYR A 12 -8.90 -1.75 12.69
C TYR A 12 -8.37 -0.43 13.23
N ALA A 13 -8.75 0.67 12.56
CA ALA A 13 -8.38 2.02 12.96
C ALA A 13 -9.55 2.99 12.79
N ASP A 14 -9.61 3.98 13.66
CA ASP A 14 -10.52 5.11 13.48
C ASP A 14 -9.84 6.16 12.60
N LEU A 15 -10.36 6.32 11.39
CA LEU A 15 -9.87 7.32 10.43
C LEU A 15 -10.45 8.72 10.68
N GLY A 16 -11.40 8.85 11.62
CA GLY A 16 -12.13 10.08 11.85
C GLY A 16 -13.12 10.38 10.73
N ARG A 17 -13.54 11.64 10.65
CA ARG A 17 -14.45 12.13 9.62
C ARG A 17 -13.68 12.46 8.35
N GLY A 18 -14.15 11.97 7.22
CA GLY A 18 -13.64 12.30 5.89
C GLY A 18 -14.38 13.47 5.25
N ILE A 19 -13.82 13.99 4.17
CA ILE A 19 -14.44 15.01 3.33
C ILE A 19 -14.62 14.41 1.92
N GLY A 20 -15.84 14.47 1.39
CA GLY A 20 -16.14 13.97 0.06
C GLY A 20 -15.88 12.47 -0.09
N SER A 21 -14.91 12.11 -0.92
CA SER A 21 -14.57 10.70 -1.23
C SER A 21 -13.47 10.10 -0.34
N GLU A 22 -13.01 10.80 0.68
CA GLU A 22 -12.05 10.25 1.63
C GLU A 22 -12.64 9.06 2.37
N GLN A 23 -11.78 8.08 2.68
CA GLN A 23 -12.20 6.98 3.54
C GLN A 23 -12.27 7.46 4.98
N GLU A 24 -13.38 7.14 5.68
CA GLU A 24 -13.68 7.64 7.02
C GLU A 24 -14.14 6.53 7.98
N GLY A 25 -14.23 6.88 9.24
CA GLY A 25 -14.77 6.05 10.31
C GLY A 25 -13.88 4.88 10.69
N TYR A 26 -14.47 3.95 11.44
CA TYR A 26 -13.78 2.76 11.94
C TYR A 26 -13.72 1.68 10.88
N ARG A 27 -12.50 1.32 10.42
CA ARG A 27 -12.32 0.36 9.33
C ARG A 27 -10.95 -0.31 9.34
N PRO A 28 -10.80 -1.40 8.56
CA PRO A 28 -9.50 -2.03 8.38
C PRO A 28 -8.54 -1.10 7.63
N VAL A 29 -7.27 -1.14 8.05
CA VAL A 29 -6.13 -0.48 7.39
C VAL A 29 -4.95 -1.45 7.37
N VAL A 30 -4.03 -1.28 6.41
CA VAL A 30 -2.76 -2.01 6.36
C VAL A 30 -1.60 -1.03 6.53
N ILE A 31 -0.61 -1.42 7.33
CA ILE A 31 0.62 -0.65 7.52
C ILE A 31 1.50 -0.80 6.28
N ILE A 32 1.80 0.32 5.61
CA ILE A 32 2.68 0.37 4.43
C ILE A 32 4.03 1.00 4.73
N GLN A 33 4.19 1.67 5.87
CA GLN A 33 5.45 2.23 6.33
C GLN A 33 6.51 1.15 6.55
N ASN A 34 7.78 1.46 6.30
CA ASN A 34 8.90 0.55 6.54
C ASN A 34 9.09 0.22 8.03
N ASN A 35 9.69 -0.94 8.32
CA ASN A 35 9.82 -1.43 9.69
C ASN A 35 10.75 -0.58 10.59
N LYS A 36 11.72 0.12 10.00
CA LYS A 36 12.58 1.04 10.76
C LYS A 36 11.77 2.24 11.26
N GLY A 37 10.94 2.84 10.37
CA GLY A 37 10.01 3.89 10.75
C GLY A 37 8.98 3.38 11.76
N ASN A 38 8.40 2.19 11.54
CA ASN A 38 7.45 1.58 12.47
C ASN A 38 8.03 1.39 13.89
N LYS A 39 9.33 1.12 14.01
CA LYS A 39 9.98 0.94 15.31
C LYS A 39 10.16 2.27 16.05
N HIS A 40 10.53 3.33 15.34
CA HIS A 40 11.02 4.57 15.98
C HIS A 40 10.01 5.74 15.95
N SER A 41 9.04 5.74 15.04
CA SER A 41 8.04 6.80 14.94
C SER A 41 6.83 6.52 15.84
N PRO A 42 6.20 7.53 16.43
CA PRO A 42 4.89 7.40 17.09
C PRO A 42 3.75 7.19 16.11
N THR A 43 3.98 7.50 14.83
CA THR A 43 3.00 7.37 13.74
C THR A 43 3.34 6.25 12.79
N VAL A 44 2.36 5.84 11.98
CA VAL A 44 2.50 4.88 10.88
C VAL A 44 1.83 5.43 9.63
N ILE A 45 2.36 5.06 8.45
CA ILE A 45 1.67 5.28 7.17
C ILE A 45 0.86 4.04 6.87
N VAL A 46 -0.43 4.23 6.59
CA VAL A 46 -1.38 3.16 6.31
C VAL A 46 -2.13 3.42 5.00
N ALA A 47 -2.64 2.34 4.41
CA ALA A 47 -3.63 2.39 3.34
C ALA A 47 -4.98 1.85 3.86
N ALA A 48 -6.08 2.47 3.45
CA ALA A 48 -7.41 2.03 3.83
C ALA A 48 -7.80 0.74 3.09
N ILE A 49 -8.53 -0.13 3.77
CA ILE A 49 -9.08 -1.37 3.20
C ILE A 49 -10.61 -1.23 3.12
N SER A 50 -11.18 -1.65 1.98
CA SER A 50 -12.63 -1.62 1.73
C SER A 50 -13.12 -3.00 1.29
N SER A 51 -14.20 -3.48 1.90
CA SER A 51 -14.89 -4.70 1.47
C SER A 51 -15.90 -4.50 0.31
N ARG A 52 -16.04 -3.27 -0.21
CA ARG A 52 -16.94 -2.93 -1.33
C ARG A 52 -16.29 -3.26 -2.67
N VAL A 53 -15.97 -4.52 -2.89
CA VAL A 53 -15.21 -5.01 -4.07
C VAL A 53 -15.98 -4.85 -5.39
N GLY A 54 -17.30 -5.06 -5.40
CA GLY A 54 -18.12 -5.01 -6.62
C GLY A 54 -18.62 -3.63 -7.02
N ILE A 55 -18.49 -2.63 -6.17
CA ILE A 55 -19.07 -1.29 -6.37
C ILE A 55 -18.05 -0.30 -6.89
N LYS A 56 -16.77 -0.49 -6.55
CA LYS A 56 -15.68 0.40 -6.98
C LYS A 56 -15.09 -0.08 -8.31
N PRO A 57 -14.80 0.83 -9.25
CA PRO A 57 -14.09 0.46 -10.47
C PRO A 57 -12.73 -0.16 -10.11
N LYS A 58 -12.28 -1.11 -10.93
CA LYS A 58 -10.93 -1.68 -10.80
C LYS A 58 -9.93 -0.61 -11.25
N LEU A 59 -9.26 0.03 -10.30
CA LEU A 59 -8.20 0.99 -10.58
C LEU A 59 -6.82 0.32 -10.43
N PRO A 60 -5.81 0.75 -11.18
CA PRO A 60 -4.45 0.22 -11.04
C PRO A 60 -3.83 0.50 -9.66
N THR A 61 -4.40 1.45 -8.91
CA THR A 61 -4.05 1.78 -7.53
C THR A 61 -4.73 0.87 -6.50
N HIS A 62 -5.63 -0.04 -6.94
CA HIS A 62 -6.34 -0.98 -6.09
C HIS A 62 -5.61 -2.32 -6.04
N TYR A 63 -5.41 -2.84 -4.84
CA TYR A 63 -4.90 -4.19 -4.64
C TYR A 63 -5.96 -5.09 -4.01
N PHE A 64 -6.33 -6.16 -4.69
CA PHE A 64 -7.36 -7.10 -4.24
C PHE A 64 -6.77 -8.17 -3.32
N ILE A 65 -7.49 -8.51 -2.25
CA ILE A 65 -7.17 -9.59 -1.31
C ILE A 65 -8.44 -10.41 -1.07
N ASN A 66 -8.33 -11.73 -1.18
CA ASN A 66 -9.42 -12.65 -0.83
C ASN A 66 -9.74 -12.60 0.68
N ALA A 67 -10.72 -13.38 1.11
CA ALA A 67 -11.03 -13.58 2.54
C ALA A 67 -9.94 -14.44 3.19
N GLU A 68 -8.77 -13.85 3.40
CA GLU A 68 -7.54 -14.50 3.90
C GLU A 68 -6.73 -13.53 4.78
N CYS A 69 -5.63 -14.00 5.37
CA CYS A 69 -4.75 -13.21 6.25
C CYS A 69 -5.49 -12.57 7.45
N GLY A 70 -6.64 -13.12 7.85
CA GLY A 70 -7.48 -12.59 8.93
C GLY A 70 -8.62 -11.67 8.47
N LEU A 71 -8.75 -11.39 7.18
CA LEU A 71 -9.91 -10.72 6.60
C LEU A 71 -11.07 -11.70 6.44
N GLU A 72 -12.24 -11.33 6.94
CA GLU A 72 -13.45 -12.16 6.87
C GLU A 72 -14.12 -12.13 5.49
N ARG A 73 -13.80 -11.15 4.66
CA ARG A 73 -14.42 -10.92 3.35
C ARG A 73 -13.36 -10.48 2.32
N PRO A 74 -13.56 -10.79 1.03
CA PRO A 74 -12.76 -10.22 -0.03
C PRO A 74 -12.74 -8.70 0.09
N SER A 75 -11.58 -8.10 -0.08
CA SER A 75 -11.35 -6.69 0.19
C SER A 75 -10.39 -6.08 -0.82
N ILE A 76 -10.40 -4.76 -0.92
CA ILE A 76 -9.49 -3.98 -1.76
C ILE A 76 -8.69 -3.05 -0.86
N VAL A 77 -7.37 -3.06 -1.01
CA VAL A 77 -6.50 -2.03 -0.45
C VAL A 77 -6.47 -0.84 -1.42
N LEU A 78 -6.76 0.34 -0.91
CA LEU A 78 -6.88 1.58 -1.69
C LEU A 78 -5.59 2.38 -1.55
N MET A 79 -4.67 2.25 -2.51
CA MET A 79 -3.37 2.92 -2.43
C MET A 79 -3.43 4.41 -2.75
N GLU A 80 -4.54 4.90 -3.30
CA GLU A 80 -4.85 6.33 -3.42
C GLU A 80 -5.40 6.93 -2.11
N GLN A 81 -5.69 6.09 -1.10
CA GLN A 81 -6.24 6.50 0.20
C GLN A 81 -5.23 6.25 1.33
N ILE A 82 -3.96 6.57 1.08
CA ILE A 82 -2.91 6.47 2.09
C ILE A 82 -2.95 7.69 3.02
N ARG A 83 -2.65 7.44 4.29
CA ARG A 83 -2.56 8.51 5.30
C ARG A 83 -1.63 8.14 6.45
N THR A 84 -1.19 9.16 7.17
CA THR A 84 -0.45 8.99 8.43
C THR A 84 -1.42 8.94 9.59
N LEU A 85 -1.28 7.94 10.45
CA LEU A 85 -2.05 7.78 11.68
C LEU A 85 -1.11 7.69 12.88
N ASP A 86 -1.53 8.26 14.02
CA ASP A 86 -0.93 7.93 15.30
C ASP A 86 -1.21 6.46 15.64
N LYS A 87 -0.23 5.75 16.21
CA LYS A 87 -0.37 4.35 16.59
C LYS A 87 -1.49 4.10 17.60
N GLN A 88 -1.88 5.10 18.38
CA GLN A 88 -3.00 5.01 19.32
C GLN A 88 -4.33 4.80 18.64
N ARG A 89 -4.47 5.21 17.36
CA ARG A 89 -5.68 4.95 16.56
C ARG A 89 -5.80 3.51 16.07
N LEU A 90 -4.71 2.73 16.11
CA LEU A 90 -4.71 1.30 15.76
C LEU A 90 -5.26 0.49 16.94
N THR A 91 -6.38 -0.17 16.73
CA THR A 91 -7.11 -0.89 17.79
C THR A 91 -6.92 -2.41 17.68
N LYS A 92 -7.83 -3.12 17.06
CA LYS A 92 -7.82 -4.58 16.94
C LYS A 92 -6.90 -5.01 15.81
N TYR A 93 -5.94 -5.90 16.12
CA TYR A 93 -5.13 -6.58 15.10
C TYR A 93 -6.00 -7.57 14.32
N ILE A 94 -5.85 -7.58 13.01
CA ILE A 94 -6.60 -8.46 12.09
C ILE A 94 -5.71 -9.63 11.67
N GLY A 95 -4.51 -9.34 11.17
CA GLY A 95 -3.57 -10.32 10.67
C GLY A 95 -2.44 -9.63 9.92
N ARG A 96 -1.59 -10.41 9.25
CA ARG A 96 -0.48 -9.90 8.43
C ARG A 96 -0.57 -10.45 7.01
N LEU A 97 -0.35 -9.58 6.05
CA LEU A 97 -0.24 -9.94 4.66
C LEU A 97 0.99 -10.82 4.39
N THR A 98 0.87 -11.76 3.46
CA THR A 98 2.01 -12.55 2.97
C THR A 98 3.00 -11.68 2.20
N LYS A 99 4.18 -12.24 1.90
CA LYS A 99 5.19 -11.53 1.09
C LYS A 99 4.68 -11.21 -0.31
N GLU A 100 3.92 -12.11 -0.90
CA GLU A 100 3.32 -11.99 -2.23
C GLU A 100 2.31 -10.83 -2.26
N HIS A 101 1.44 -10.75 -1.24
CA HIS A 101 0.52 -9.62 -1.09
C HIS A 101 1.25 -8.29 -0.91
N ILE A 102 2.33 -8.27 -0.12
CA ILE A 102 3.13 -7.05 0.07
C ILE A 102 3.76 -6.61 -1.26
N GLN A 103 4.24 -7.54 -2.10
CA GLN A 103 4.80 -7.22 -3.42
C GLN A 103 3.75 -6.65 -4.37
N GLY A 104 2.57 -7.29 -4.47
CA GLY A 104 1.47 -6.78 -5.29
C GLY A 104 0.97 -5.40 -4.83
N MET A 105 0.88 -5.21 -3.52
CA MET A 105 0.54 -3.93 -2.91
C MET A 105 1.59 -2.84 -3.20
N ASN A 106 2.90 -3.19 -3.23
CA ASN A 106 3.97 -2.25 -3.59
C ASN A 106 3.82 -1.74 -5.03
N HIS A 107 3.41 -2.61 -5.96
CA HIS A 107 3.14 -2.21 -7.34
C HIS A 107 2.00 -1.17 -7.41
N ALA A 108 0.86 -1.46 -6.78
CA ALA A 108 -0.27 -0.53 -6.73
C ALA A 108 0.10 0.81 -6.06
N LEU A 109 0.95 0.78 -5.02
CA LEU A 109 1.47 1.99 -4.39
C LEU A 109 2.37 2.79 -5.34
N ALA A 110 3.28 2.13 -6.05
CA ALA A 110 4.18 2.78 -7.01
C ALA A 110 3.41 3.46 -8.14
N VAL A 111 2.31 2.83 -8.62
CA VAL A 111 1.38 3.46 -9.58
C VAL A 111 0.70 4.67 -8.95
N SER A 112 0.22 4.55 -7.70
CA SER A 112 -0.54 5.62 -7.03
C SER A 112 0.26 6.91 -6.84
N VAL A 113 1.59 6.82 -6.70
CA VAL A 113 2.48 7.97 -6.48
C VAL A 113 3.40 8.24 -7.68
N ASP A 114 3.05 7.69 -8.85
CA ASP A 114 3.75 7.89 -10.14
C ASP A 114 5.24 7.49 -10.13
N LEU A 115 5.60 6.47 -9.37
CA LEU A 115 6.95 5.89 -9.42
C LEU A 115 7.11 4.93 -10.61
N ILE A 116 6.01 4.42 -11.16
CA ILE A 116 5.94 3.61 -12.37
C ILE A 116 4.73 4.03 -13.20
N HIS A 117 4.91 4.15 -14.52
CA HIS A 117 3.80 4.44 -15.43
C HIS A 117 3.04 3.15 -15.78
N THR A 118 1.72 3.19 -15.62
CA THR A 118 0.83 2.16 -16.17
C THR A 118 0.40 2.65 -17.54
N SER A 119 0.93 2.07 -18.63
CA SER A 119 0.36 2.32 -19.96
C SER A 119 -1.10 1.84 -19.95
N LEU A 120 -2.01 2.66 -20.49
CA LEU A 120 -3.46 2.41 -20.53
C LEU A 120 -3.86 1.06 -21.18
N GLN A 121 -2.94 0.36 -21.81
CA GLN A 121 -3.15 -0.95 -22.42
C GLN A 121 -3.11 -2.14 -21.43
N SER A 122 -2.66 -1.97 -20.19
CA SER A 122 -2.58 -3.03 -19.17
C SER A 122 -3.74 -3.05 -18.17
N LEU A 123 -4.86 -2.39 -18.45
CA LEU A 123 -6.05 -2.36 -17.58
C LEU A 123 -6.78 -3.71 -17.43
N ASN A 124 -6.30 -4.78 -18.08
CA ASN A 124 -6.90 -6.12 -18.03
C ASN A 124 -6.18 -7.13 -17.13
N VAL A 125 -5.22 -6.73 -16.32
CA VAL A 125 -4.50 -7.68 -15.47
C VAL A 125 -5.22 -7.85 -14.14
N CYS A 126 -6.06 -8.86 -14.07
CA CYS A 126 -6.57 -9.41 -12.82
C CYS A 126 -5.43 -10.17 -12.14
N LEU A 127 -4.79 -9.59 -11.12
CA LEU A 127 -3.83 -10.28 -10.26
C LEU A 127 -4.58 -11.10 -9.21
N CYS A 128 -5.32 -12.10 -9.63
CA CYS A 128 -5.74 -13.19 -8.75
C CYS A 128 -4.74 -14.34 -8.92
N SER A 129 -4.54 -15.12 -7.87
CA SER A 129 -3.63 -16.28 -7.87
C SER A 129 -3.94 -17.34 -8.93
N SER A 130 -5.12 -17.29 -9.57
CA SER A 130 -5.50 -18.14 -10.70
C SER A 130 -5.07 -17.58 -12.06
N CYS A 131 -4.64 -16.31 -12.15
CA CYS A 131 -4.20 -15.67 -13.40
C CYS A 131 -2.67 -15.50 -13.49
N ALA A 132 -1.92 -15.98 -12.50
CA ALA A 132 -0.46 -15.83 -12.44
C ALA A 132 0.33 -16.78 -13.37
N ALA A 133 -0.35 -17.59 -14.20
CA ALA A 133 0.31 -18.63 -14.99
C ALA A 133 0.81 -18.17 -16.38
N GLU A 134 0.55 -16.96 -16.84
CA GLU A 134 0.85 -16.61 -18.25
C GLU A 134 1.32 -15.16 -18.49
N HIS A 135 2.13 -14.53 -17.64
CA HIS A 135 2.87 -13.35 -18.11
C HIS A 135 4.15 -13.15 -17.30
N ASP A 136 5.28 -13.47 -17.93
CA ASP A 136 6.62 -13.06 -17.53
C ASP A 136 6.74 -11.52 -17.59
N TYR A 137 6.70 -10.87 -16.43
CA TYR A 137 7.09 -9.47 -16.35
C TYR A 137 8.61 -9.40 -16.15
N GLU A 138 9.34 -9.06 -17.20
CA GLU A 138 10.70 -8.58 -17.07
C GLU A 138 10.72 -7.31 -16.21
N VAL A 139 11.16 -7.46 -14.97
CA VAL A 139 11.53 -6.33 -14.12
C VAL A 139 12.84 -5.78 -14.65
N THR A 140 12.78 -4.76 -15.50
CA THR A 140 13.98 -4.02 -15.91
C THR A 140 14.53 -3.32 -14.66
N PRO A 141 15.80 -3.58 -14.25
CA PRO A 141 16.39 -2.88 -13.12
C PRO A 141 16.52 -1.39 -13.45
N LEU A 142 16.08 -0.54 -12.54
CA LEU A 142 16.27 0.90 -12.59
C LEU A 142 17.77 1.19 -12.81
N LYS A 143 18.13 1.70 -14.00
CA LYS A 143 19.48 2.21 -14.26
C LYS A 143 19.74 3.34 -13.28
N SER A 144 20.74 3.16 -12.43
CA SER A 144 21.21 4.19 -11.52
C SER A 144 21.59 5.45 -12.31
N THR A 145 20.86 6.52 -12.10
CA THR A 145 21.19 7.85 -12.62
C THR A 145 22.49 8.29 -11.94
N PRO A 146 23.51 8.76 -12.69
CA PRO A 146 24.74 9.22 -12.08
C PRO A 146 24.47 10.50 -11.26
N VAL A 147 24.90 10.47 -10.01
CA VAL A 147 24.88 11.63 -9.11
C VAL A 147 25.73 12.73 -9.74
N MET A 148 25.11 13.85 -10.14
CA MET A 148 25.84 15.04 -10.57
C MET A 148 26.68 15.57 -9.40
N LYS A 149 28.02 15.49 -9.53
CA LYS A 149 28.94 16.17 -8.62
C LYS A 149 28.71 17.68 -8.71
N ALA A 150 28.35 18.29 -7.59
CA ALA A 150 28.30 19.73 -7.47
C ALA A 150 29.68 20.32 -7.83
N ARG A 151 29.69 21.23 -8.79
CA ARG A 151 30.88 22.03 -9.11
C ARG A 151 31.15 23.01 -7.98
N SER A 152 32.28 22.91 -7.33
CA SER A 152 32.81 23.92 -6.42
C SER A 152 33.16 25.18 -7.23
N SER A 153 32.54 26.31 -6.89
CA SER A 153 32.97 27.62 -7.41
C SER A 153 34.25 28.06 -6.71
N PRO A 154 35.24 28.62 -7.45
CA PRO A 154 36.39 29.22 -6.82
C PRO A 154 36.02 30.57 -6.21
N ALA A 155 36.50 30.81 -5.00
CA ALA A 155 36.46 32.10 -4.34
C ALA A 155 37.38 33.08 -5.06
N ALA A 156 36.90 34.28 -5.28
CA ALA A 156 37.72 35.50 -5.53
C ALA A 156 37.52 36.44 -4.35
#